data_738dd001bded35b513fe456e8d1aba08
#
_entry.id   738dd001bded35b513fe456e8d1aba08
#
_cell.length_a   1.000
_cell.length_b   1.000
_cell.length_c   1.000
_cell.angle_alpha   90.00
_cell.angle_beta   90.00
_cell.angle_gamma   90.00
#
_symmetry.space_group_name_H-M   'P 1'
#
loop_
_entity.id
_entity.type
_entity.pdbx_description
1 polymer ?
#
loop_
_entity_poly.entity_id
_entity_poly.type
_entity_poly.pdbx_seq_one_letter_code
_entity_poly.pdbx_strand_id
1 'polypeptide(L)'
;MTLPHHNLVAWQRADDLFIEVHRLTRQRLPGFERYELGSQLRRAAYSVAANMVEGIAREHHRDRIRFFNIAGASLTELGYGLHACHRLGYIDEPTYAGLEKKLRYIGAPLRGLIRKAESDSQKEMAAQRR
;
A
#
# COMPACT_ATOMS: atom_id res chain seq x y z
N MET A 1 -17.30 14.60 8.89
CA MET A 1 -17.58 14.15 7.50
C MET A 1 -16.64 13.00 7.14
N THR A 2 -17.20 11.91 6.64
CA THR A 2 -16.42 10.74 6.24
C THR A 2 -16.07 10.85 4.75
N LEU A 3 -14.80 10.76 4.42
CA LEU A 3 -14.35 10.74 3.03
C LEU A 3 -14.57 9.35 2.42
N PRO A 4 -14.72 9.25 1.08
CA PRO A 4 -15.05 7.97 0.43
C PRO A 4 -14.10 6.81 0.76
N HIS A 5 -12.79 7.07 0.89
CA HIS A 5 -11.82 6.03 1.18
C HIS A 5 -11.87 5.51 2.62
N HIS A 6 -12.46 6.26 3.56
CA HIS A 6 -12.50 5.87 4.97
C HIS A 6 -13.25 4.54 5.21
N ASN A 7 -14.19 4.18 4.34
CA ASN A 7 -14.95 2.95 4.46
C ASN A 7 -14.30 1.74 3.77
N LEU A 8 -13.18 1.92 3.10
CA LEU A 8 -12.49 0.82 2.42
C LEU A 8 -11.52 0.13 3.36
N VAL A 9 -11.76 -1.16 3.58
CA VAL A 9 -10.93 -1.98 4.47
C VAL A 9 -9.47 -2.01 4.00
N ALA A 10 -9.24 -2.13 2.70
CA ALA A 10 -7.87 -2.12 2.16
C ALA A 10 -7.13 -0.84 2.52
N TRP A 11 -7.79 0.32 2.38
CA TRP A 11 -7.18 1.59 2.75
C TRP A 11 -6.96 1.71 4.25
N GLN A 12 -7.93 1.30 5.06
CA GLN A 12 -7.79 1.32 6.54
C GLN A 12 -6.56 0.53 6.98
N ARG A 13 -6.34 -0.63 6.39
CA ARG A 13 -5.16 -1.47 6.66
C ARG A 13 -3.87 -0.81 6.19
N ALA A 14 -3.89 -0.17 5.02
CA ALA A 14 -2.73 0.55 4.49
C ALA A 14 -2.38 1.75 5.37
N ASP A 15 -3.38 2.48 5.85
CA ASP A 15 -3.21 3.59 6.77
C ASP A 15 -2.58 3.14 8.09
N ASP A 16 -3.11 2.08 8.69
CA ASP A 16 -2.57 1.51 9.93
C ASP A 16 -1.12 1.04 9.73
N LEU A 17 -0.83 0.42 8.61
CA LEU A 17 0.53 -0.06 8.33
C LEU A 17 1.50 1.12 8.15
N PHE A 18 1.07 2.21 7.51
CA PHE A 18 1.89 3.42 7.40
C PHE A 18 2.28 3.95 8.79
N ILE A 19 1.32 4.05 9.69
CA ILE A 19 1.58 4.52 11.06
C ILE A 19 2.56 3.58 11.78
N GLU A 20 2.35 2.27 11.64
CA GLU A 20 3.21 1.26 12.25
C GLU A 20 4.64 1.34 11.71
N VAL A 21 4.80 1.46 10.40
CA VAL A 21 6.12 1.60 9.75
C VAL A 21 6.80 2.88 10.20
N HIS A 22 6.06 3.98 10.28
CA HIS A 22 6.60 5.25 10.74
C HIS A 22 7.18 5.13 12.16
N ARG A 23 6.46 4.49 13.06
CA ARG A 23 6.92 4.26 14.44
C ARG A 23 8.10 3.28 14.49
N LEU A 24 8.00 2.20 13.75
CA LEU A 24 9.03 1.15 13.71
C LEU A 24 10.37 1.70 13.24
N THR A 25 10.39 2.52 12.20
CA THR A 25 11.63 3.10 11.66
C THR A 25 12.29 4.05 12.66
N ARG A 26 11.52 4.70 13.51
CA ARG A 26 12.03 5.58 14.55
C ARG A 26 12.54 4.82 15.77
N GLN A 27 11.91 3.69 16.12
CA GLN A 27 12.18 2.95 17.34
C GLN A 27 13.20 1.83 17.16
N ARG A 28 13.23 1.20 15.95
CA ARG A 28 14.01 -0.03 15.73
C ARG A 28 15.23 0.18 14.86
N LEU A 29 15.23 1.16 13.96
CA LEU A 29 16.35 1.40 13.07
C LEU A 29 17.40 2.29 13.76
N PRO A 30 18.69 2.03 13.50
CA PRO A 30 19.75 2.93 14.00
C PRO A 30 19.61 4.32 13.40
N GLY A 31 20.13 5.33 14.11
CA GLY A 31 19.99 6.73 13.71
C GLY A 31 20.48 7.04 12.30
N PHE A 32 21.56 6.37 11.86
CA PHE A 32 22.11 6.59 10.52
C PHE A 32 21.18 6.13 9.40
N GLU A 33 20.19 5.26 9.70
CA GLU A 33 19.22 4.81 8.71
C GLU A 33 18.01 5.76 8.58
N ARG A 34 17.95 6.80 9.40
CA ARG A 34 16.81 7.72 9.43
C ARG A 34 16.46 8.29 8.06
N TYR A 35 17.49 8.72 7.32
CA TYR A 35 17.34 9.36 6.01
C TYR A 35 17.65 8.42 4.84
N GLU A 36 17.96 7.17 5.13
CA GLU A 36 18.23 6.14 4.13
C GLU A 36 17.13 5.08 4.13
N LEU A 37 17.37 3.92 4.71
CA LEU A 37 16.39 2.83 4.72
C LEU A 37 15.07 3.24 5.39
N GLY A 38 15.14 3.96 6.50
CA GLY A 38 13.95 4.47 7.19
C GLY A 38 13.11 5.36 6.29
N SER A 39 13.74 6.28 5.57
CA SER A 39 13.07 7.15 4.61
C SER A 39 12.40 6.35 3.49
N GLN A 40 13.08 5.35 2.92
CA GLN A 40 12.52 4.50 1.86
C GLN A 40 11.29 3.74 2.34
N LEU A 41 11.33 3.19 3.54
CA LEU A 41 10.20 2.46 4.13
C LEU A 41 8.99 3.39 4.34
N ARG A 42 9.22 4.56 4.92
CA ARG A 42 8.14 5.52 5.15
C ARG A 42 7.52 6.01 3.85
N ARG A 43 8.34 6.28 2.84
CA ARG A 43 7.85 6.68 1.51
C ARG A 43 7.00 5.59 0.86
N ALA A 44 7.48 4.35 0.89
CA ALA A 44 6.75 3.23 0.30
C ALA A 44 5.41 3.02 1.01
N ALA A 45 5.40 3.02 2.34
CA ALA A 45 4.18 2.86 3.12
C ALA A 45 3.19 3.99 2.88
N TYR A 46 3.66 5.24 2.84
CA TYR A 46 2.83 6.39 2.50
C TYR A 46 2.24 6.25 1.10
N SER A 47 3.06 5.85 0.13
CA SER A 47 2.64 5.72 -1.28
C SER A 47 1.54 4.68 -1.46
N VAL A 48 1.54 3.59 -0.70
CA VAL A 48 0.44 2.61 -0.74
C VAL A 48 -0.89 3.28 -0.41
N ALA A 49 -0.98 3.90 0.76
CA ALA A 49 -2.22 4.52 1.22
C ALA A 49 -2.62 5.72 0.35
N ALA A 50 -1.66 6.59 0.01
CA ALA A 50 -1.92 7.80 -0.76
C ALA A 50 -2.44 7.48 -2.17
N ASN A 51 -1.87 6.49 -2.84
CA ASN A 51 -2.32 6.11 -4.19
C ASN A 51 -3.67 5.40 -4.17
N MET A 52 -4.03 4.72 -3.08
CA MET A 52 -5.38 4.20 -2.92
C MET A 52 -6.40 5.34 -2.81
N VAL A 53 -6.09 6.38 -2.03
CA VAL A 53 -6.93 7.58 -1.92
C VAL A 53 -7.11 8.23 -3.30
N GLU A 54 -6.02 8.41 -4.03
CA GLU A 54 -6.05 9.00 -5.37
C GLU A 54 -6.91 8.17 -6.34
N GLY A 55 -6.73 6.85 -6.33
CA GLY A 55 -7.49 5.96 -7.21
C GLY A 55 -8.99 5.98 -6.92
N ILE A 56 -9.36 6.00 -5.64
CA ILE A 56 -10.76 6.06 -5.22
C ILE A 56 -11.42 7.38 -5.64
N ALA A 57 -10.65 8.48 -5.63
CA ALA A 57 -11.15 9.80 -5.99
C ALA A 57 -11.32 10.00 -7.50
N ARG A 58 -10.75 9.14 -8.33
CA ARG A 58 -10.83 9.26 -9.80
C ARG A 58 -12.19 8.81 -10.33
N GLU A 59 -12.72 9.53 -11.32
CA GLU A 59 -13.99 9.17 -11.98
C GLU A 59 -13.81 8.07 -13.01
N HIS A 60 -12.68 8.09 -13.74
CA HIS A 60 -12.44 7.15 -14.84
C HIS A 60 -11.73 5.88 -14.34
N HIS A 61 -12.23 4.73 -14.76
CA HIS A 61 -11.71 3.43 -14.35
C HIS A 61 -10.23 3.24 -14.72
N ARG A 62 -9.81 3.78 -15.85
CA ARG A 62 -8.41 3.76 -16.30
C ARG A 62 -7.48 4.44 -15.31
N ASP A 63 -7.87 5.60 -14.81
CA ASP A 63 -7.10 6.35 -13.82
C ASP A 63 -7.07 5.62 -12.49
N ARG A 64 -8.20 5.03 -12.09
CA ARG A 64 -8.27 4.19 -10.88
C ARG A 64 -7.28 3.04 -10.94
N ILE A 65 -7.27 2.31 -12.05
CA ILE A 65 -6.35 1.18 -12.28
C ILE A 65 -4.91 1.65 -12.13
N ARG A 66 -4.56 2.77 -12.72
CA ARG A 66 -3.21 3.32 -12.67
C ARG A 66 -2.76 3.58 -11.24
N PHE A 67 -3.57 4.28 -10.45
CA PHE A 67 -3.21 4.60 -9.06
C PHE A 67 -3.18 3.36 -8.18
N PHE A 68 -4.10 2.42 -8.36
CA PHE A 68 -4.08 1.17 -7.61
C PHE A 68 -2.86 0.31 -7.96
N ASN A 69 -2.42 0.31 -9.21
CA ASN A 69 -1.19 -0.38 -9.62
C ASN A 69 0.05 0.26 -8.99
N ILE A 70 0.10 1.59 -8.88
CA ILE A 70 1.18 2.27 -8.18
C ILE A 70 1.17 1.86 -6.70
N ALA A 71 0.00 1.81 -6.06
CA ALA A 71 -0.13 1.34 -4.68
C ALA A 71 0.42 -0.08 -4.53
N GLY A 72 0.10 -0.98 -5.45
CA GLY A 72 0.60 -2.35 -5.45
C GLY A 72 2.12 -2.44 -5.59
N ALA A 73 2.70 -1.64 -6.49
CA ALA A 73 4.15 -1.57 -6.65
C ALA A 73 4.83 -1.06 -5.36
N SER A 74 4.24 -0.05 -4.74
CA SER A 74 4.74 0.50 -3.47
C SER A 74 4.65 -0.52 -2.34
N LEU A 75 3.60 -1.33 -2.32
CA LEU A 75 3.44 -2.41 -1.34
C LEU A 75 4.54 -3.46 -1.50
N THR A 76 4.88 -3.82 -2.72
CA THR A 76 5.97 -4.74 -3.03
C THR A 76 7.33 -4.15 -2.59
N GLU A 77 7.57 -2.88 -2.86
CA GLU A 77 8.77 -2.19 -2.42
C GLU A 77 8.88 -2.17 -0.89
N LEU A 78 7.77 -1.88 -0.21
CA LEU A 78 7.72 -1.91 1.26
C LEU A 78 8.06 -3.31 1.79
N GLY A 79 7.53 -4.36 1.16
CA GLY A 79 7.83 -5.73 1.54
C GLY A 79 9.31 -6.04 1.46
N TYR A 80 9.98 -5.60 0.39
CA TYR A 80 11.43 -5.76 0.26
C TYR A 80 12.18 -4.99 1.35
N GLY A 81 11.78 -3.75 1.60
CA GLY A 81 12.43 -2.95 2.65
C GLY A 81 12.33 -3.56 4.04
N LEU A 82 11.18 -4.13 4.37
CA LEU A 82 10.99 -4.83 5.65
C LEU A 82 11.82 -6.12 5.72
N HIS A 83 11.92 -6.85 4.60
CA HIS A 83 12.82 -8.00 4.48
C HIS A 83 14.27 -7.57 4.76
N ALA A 84 14.71 -6.46 4.18
CA ALA A 84 16.05 -5.93 4.41
C ALA A 84 16.28 -5.58 5.90
N CYS A 85 15.29 -4.96 6.55
CA CYS A 85 15.37 -4.67 7.99
C CYS A 85 15.57 -5.95 8.82
N HIS A 86 14.87 -7.00 8.47
CA HIS A 86 15.02 -8.30 9.13
C HIS A 86 16.42 -8.87 8.90
N ARG A 87 16.90 -8.86 7.65
CA ARG A 87 18.23 -9.36 7.30
C ARG A 87 19.36 -8.57 7.96
N LEU A 88 19.14 -7.27 8.17
CA LEU A 88 20.11 -6.40 8.84
C LEU A 88 20.03 -6.51 10.37
N GLY A 89 19.10 -7.25 10.90
CA GLY A 89 18.94 -7.45 12.34
C GLY A 89 18.22 -6.32 13.07
N TYR A 90 17.57 -5.43 12.35
CA TYR A 90 16.85 -4.30 12.97
C TYR A 90 15.49 -4.72 13.56
N ILE A 91 14.89 -5.75 13.01
CA ILE A 91 13.66 -6.34 13.52
C ILE A 91 13.81 -7.86 13.64
N ASP A 92 13.16 -8.44 14.65
CA ASP A 92 13.23 -9.87 14.90
C ASP A 92 12.26 -10.64 14.00
N GLU A 93 12.35 -11.98 14.04
CA GLU A 93 11.52 -12.87 13.22
C GLU A 93 10.02 -12.70 13.49
N PRO A 94 9.54 -12.68 14.75
CA PRO A 94 8.10 -12.50 15.00
C PRO A 94 7.57 -11.17 14.48
N THR A 95 8.33 -10.10 14.64
CA THR A 95 7.95 -8.77 14.14
C THR A 95 7.84 -8.80 12.62
N TYR A 96 8.83 -9.37 11.95
CA TYR A 96 8.83 -9.47 10.49
C TYR A 96 7.66 -10.32 9.98
N ALA A 97 7.42 -11.47 10.59
CA ALA A 97 6.31 -12.36 10.21
C ALA A 97 4.95 -11.66 10.35
N GLY A 98 4.77 -10.87 11.41
CA GLY A 98 3.56 -10.08 11.62
C GLY A 98 3.37 -9.01 10.53
N LEU A 99 4.45 -8.36 10.14
CA LEU A 99 4.41 -7.35 9.07
C LEU A 99 4.11 -7.97 7.71
N GLU A 100 4.71 -9.12 7.39
CA GLU A 100 4.41 -9.84 6.16
C GLU A 100 2.93 -10.19 6.05
N LYS A 101 2.34 -10.63 7.15
CA LYS A 101 0.91 -10.93 7.20
C LYS A 101 0.07 -9.71 6.89
N LYS A 102 0.43 -8.54 7.44
CA LYS A 102 -0.25 -7.27 7.18
C LYS A 102 -0.12 -6.86 5.72
N LEU A 103 1.05 -7.06 5.12
CA LEU A 103 1.25 -6.80 3.69
C LEU A 103 0.28 -7.64 2.83
N ARG A 104 0.13 -8.92 3.13
CA ARG A 104 -0.80 -9.81 2.41
C ARG A 104 -2.25 -9.37 2.59
N TYR A 105 -2.62 -8.93 3.78
CA TYR A 105 -3.98 -8.47 4.09
C TYR A 105 -4.34 -7.16 3.39
N ILE A 106 -3.34 -6.39 2.94
CA ILE A 106 -3.54 -5.22 2.09
C ILE A 106 -3.56 -5.65 0.62
N GLY A 107 -2.64 -6.49 0.22
CA GLY A 107 -2.45 -6.90 -1.18
C GLY A 107 -3.69 -7.59 -1.77
N ALA A 108 -4.33 -8.48 -1.03
CA ALA A 108 -5.49 -9.21 -1.53
C ALA A 108 -6.69 -8.29 -1.84
N PRO A 109 -7.17 -7.43 -0.93
CA PRO A 109 -8.25 -6.51 -1.25
C PRO A 109 -7.85 -5.43 -2.26
N LEU A 110 -6.58 -5.02 -2.32
CA LEU A 110 -6.11 -4.09 -3.34
C LEU A 110 -6.22 -4.72 -4.74
N ARG A 111 -5.81 -5.98 -4.90
CA ARG A 111 -6.00 -6.71 -6.16
C ARG A 111 -7.48 -6.82 -6.53
N GLY A 112 -8.35 -6.97 -5.54
CA GLY A 112 -9.80 -6.96 -5.74
C GLY A 112 -10.31 -5.64 -6.31
N LEU A 113 -9.80 -4.52 -5.81
CA LEU A 113 -10.12 -3.19 -6.33
C LEU A 113 -9.65 -3.02 -7.78
N ILE A 114 -8.47 -3.52 -8.10
CA ILE A 114 -7.93 -3.47 -9.47
C ILE A 114 -8.81 -4.30 -10.41
N ARG A 115 -9.14 -5.53 -10.04
CA ARG A 115 -10.00 -6.40 -10.87
C ARG A 115 -11.38 -5.77 -11.11
N LYS A 116 -11.96 -5.16 -10.07
CA LYS A 116 -13.25 -4.48 -10.19
C LYS A 116 -13.15 -3.30 -11.17
N ALA A 117 -12.12 -2.48 -11.06
CA ALA A 117 -11.93 -1.35 -11.96
C ALA A 117 -11.69 -1.82 -13.40
N GLU A 118 -10.94 -2.90 -13.60
CA GLU A 118 -10.73 -3.51 -14.92
C GLU A 118 -12.05 -4.01 -15.52
N SER A 119 -12.85 -4.72 -14.72
CA SER A 119 -14.16 -5.22 -15.15
C SER A 119 -15.11 -4.09 -15.52
N ASP A 120 -15.18 -3.05 -14.70
CA ASP A 120 -16.01 -1.87 -14.96
C ASP A 120 -15.55 -1.13 -16.23
N SER A 121 -14.25 -1.03 -16.45
CA SER A 121 -13.67 -0.44 -17.66
C SER A 121 -14.07 -1.21 -18.92
N GLN A 122 -14.00 -2.55 -18.88
CA GLN A 122 -14.39 -3.40 -20.00
C GLN A 122 -15.88 -3.28 -20.31
N LYS A 123 -16.74 -3.21 -19.28
CA LYS A 123 -18.20 -3.03 -19.45
C LYS A 123 -18.52 -1.68 -20.08
N GLU A 124 -17.84 -0.64 -19.65
CA GLU A 124 -18.00 0.70 -20.21
C GLU A 124 -17.60 0.73 -21.69
N MET A 125 -16.47 0.13 -22.03
CA MET A 125 -16.01 0.03 -23.41
C MET A 125 -16.98 -0.76 -24.29
N ALA A 126 -17.52 -1.87 -23.78
CA ALA A 126 -18.51 -2.66 -24.49
C ALA A 126 -19.81 -1.88 -24.75
N ALA A 127 -20.26 -1.09 -23.79
CA ALA A 127 -21.45 -0.25 -23.91
C ALA A 127 -21.26 0.85 -24.98
N GLN A 128 -20.04 1.41 -25.09
CA GLN A 128 -19.73 2.45 -26.09
C GLN A 128 -19.68 1.91 -27.53
N ARG A 129 -19.49 0.61 -27.69
CA ARG A 129 -19.46 -0.03 -29.02
C ARG A 129 -20.84 -0.32 -29.62
N ARG A 130 -21.90 -0.17 -28.84
CA ARG A 130 -23.28 -0.44 -29.30
C ARG A 130 -23.93 0.77 -30.03
#